data_f9d9a7b86e2a27648005e06bb62472a6
#
_entry.id   f9d9a7b86e2a27648005e06bb62472a6
#
_cell.length_a   1.000
_cell.length_b   1.000
_cell.length_c   1.000
_cell.angle_alpha   90.00
_cell.angle_beta   90.00
_cell.angle_gamma   90.00
#
_symmetry.space_group_name_H-M   'P 1'
#
loop_
_entity.id
_entity.type
_entity.pdbx_description
1 polymer ?
#
loop_
_entity_poly.entity_id
_entity_poly.type
_entity_poly.pdbx_seq_one_letter_code
_entity_poly.pdbx_strand_id
1 'polypeptide(L)'
;MLIKNISALLGPELNFTQSTNIQIQKNIFKRIQSNIKPSGKEETIDCEGLLLIPGFINAHTHIADSIGKDVTLNSSVDKRIHPVFGAKSKILKNTSHENLANFMKNTCHSMIQKGITTFVDFREGGTDGVLLLKKVLSDVPIRSIILGRIEFYNDTAEIRKNSPFPKEKIAEL
;
A
#
# COMPACT_ATOMS: atom_id res chain seq x y z
N MET A 1 -2.55 -11.05 -23.36
CA MET A 1 -1.24 -11.60 -22.96
C MET A 1 -1.40 -13.05 -22.57
N LEU A 2 -0.47 -13.90 -22.98
CA LEU A 2 -0.42 -15.32 -22.61
C LEU A 2 0.89 -15.60 -21.87
N ILE A 3 0.80 -16.08 -20.63
CA ILE A 3 1.93 -16.62 -19.87
C ILE A 3 1.94 -18.14 -20.10
N LYS A 4 3.11 -18.69 -20.48
CA LYS A 4 3.29 -20.10 -20.81
C LYS A 4 4.22 -20.79 -19.83
N ASN A 5 4.02 -22.09 -19.68
CA ASN A 5 4.91 -23.03 -18.97
C ASN A 5 5.17 -22.65 -17.50
N ILE A 6 4.29 -21.86 -16.88
CA ILE A 6 4.47 -21.40 -15.50
C ILE A 6 3.90 -22.41 -14.50
N SER A 7 4.61 -22.66 -13.41
CA SER A 7 4.01 -23.28 -12.23
C SER A 7 3.22 -22.23 -11.45
N ALA A 8 2.13 -22.60 -10.79
CA ALA A 8 1.27 -21.63 -10.11
C ALA A 8 0.67 -22.18 -8.84
N LEU A 9 0.45 -21.30 -7.85
CA LEU A 9 -0.40 -21.55 -6.69
C LEU A 9 -1.79 -20.98 -6.98
N LEU A 10 -2.79 -21.84 -7.07
CA LEU A 10 -4.13 -21.50 -7.52
C LEU A 10 -5.20 -21.73 -6.46
N GLY A 11 -6.23 -20.90 -6.50
CA GLY A 11 -7.38 -20.99 -5.62
C GLY A 11 -7.09 -20.53 -4.18
N PRO A 12 -8.12 -20.53 -3.30
CA PRO A 12 -7.98 -20.07 -1.91
C PRO A 12 -7.03 -20.93 -1.08
N GLU A 13 -6.91 -22.22 -1.43
CA GLU A 13 -6.01 -23.18 -0.76
C GLU A 13 -4.58 -23.17 -1.32
N LEU A 14 -4.28 -22.28 -2.28
CA LEU A 14 -2.97 -22.17 -2.92
C LEU A 14 -2.46 -23.50 -3.48
N ASN A 15 -3.34 -24.25 -4.14
CA ASN A 15 -3.00 -25.55 -4.70
C ASN A 15 -1.93 -25.42 -5.80
N PHE A 16 -0.86 -26.19 -5.68
CA PHE A 16 0.24 -26.18 -6.62
C PHE A 16 -0.18 -26.84 -7.94
N THR A 17 0.02 -26.13 -9.04
CA THR A 17 -0.19 -26.61 -10.41
C THR A 17 1.12 -26.46 -11.16
N GLN A 18 1.66 -27.58 -11.66
CA GLN A 18 2.89 -27.60 -12.42
C GLN A 18 2.62 -27.31 -13.90
N SER A 19 3.44 -26.44 -14.50
CA SER A 19 3.47 -26.18 -15.95
C SER A 19 2.10 -25.94 -16.59
N THR A 20 1.48 -24.82 -16.25
CA THR A 20 0.21 -24.39 -16.86
C THR A 20 0.40 -23.14 -17.72
N ASN A 21 -0.59 -22.83 -18.56
CA ASN A 21 -0.65 -21.59 -19.32
C ASN A 21 -1.77 -20.69 -18.77
N ILE A 22 -1.52 -19.39 -18.73
CA ILE A 22 -2.46 -18.42 -18.18
C ILE A 22 -2.71 -17.33 -19.22
N GLN A 23 -3.94 -17.22 -19.68
CA GLN A 23 -4.37 -16.13 -20.54
C GLN A 23 -4.95 -14.98 -19.72
N ILE A 24 -4.37 -13.79 -19.89
CA ILE A 24 -4.81 -12.56 -19.23
C ILE A 24 -5.49 -11.64 -20.26
N GLN A 25 -6.70 -11.19 -19.95
CA GLN A 25 -7.45 -10.23 -20.74
C GLN A 25 -8.09 -9.19 -19.84
N LYS A 26 -7.91 -7.92 -20.13
CA LYS A 26 -8.47 -6.79 -19.32
C LYS A 26 -8.15 -6.94 -17.82
N ASN A 27 -6.90 -7.25 -17.49
CA ASN A 27 -6.41 -7.40 -16.10
C ASN A 27 -7.06 -8.53 -15.27
N ILE A 28 -7.68 -9.52 -15.94
CA ILE A 28 -8.23 -10.72 -15.30
C ILE A 28 -7.66 -11.98 -15.93
N PHE A 29 -7.56 -13.04 -15.15
CA PHE A 29 -7.26 -14.38 -15.65
C PHE A 29 -8.46 -14.91 -16.42
N LYS A 30 -8.36 -14.96 -17.74
CA LYS A 30 -9.43 -15.43 -18.62
C LYS A 30 -9.52 -16.93 -18.66
N ARG A 31 -8.37 -17.61 -18.75
CA ARG A 31 -8.23 -19.07 -18.75
C ARG A 31 -6.93 -19.48 -18.09
N ILE A 32 -6.96 -20.60 -17.39
CA ILE A 32 -5.80 -21.27 -16.80
C ILE A 32 -5.89 -22.74 -17.19
N GLN A 33 -5.06 -23.17 -18.13
CA GLN A 33 -5.09 -24.53 -18.70
C GLN A 33 -3.74 -24.85 -19.34
N SER A 34 -3.32 -26.10 -19.33
CA SER A 34 -2.02 -26.53 -19.89
C SER A 34 -1.92 -26.43 -21.42
N ASN A 35 -3.03 -26.34 -22.13
CA ASN A 35 -3.07 -26.42 -23.60
C ASN A 35 -3.63 -25.17 -24.30
N ILE A 36 -3.48 -23.97 -23.71
CA ILE A 36 -3.87 -22.73 -24.38
C ILE A 36 -2.88 -22.46 -25.52
N LYS A 37 -3.39 -22.42 -26.76
CA LYS A 37 -2.61 -22.00 -27.92
C LYS A 37 -2.60 -20.49 -28.06
N PRO A 38 -1.46 -19.86 -28.37
CA PRO A 38 -1.41 -18.44 -28.66
C PRO A 38 -2.33 -18.07 -29.83
N SER A 39 -3.05 -16.97 -29.70
CA SER A 39 -3.81 -16.38 -30.80
C SER A 39 -2.89 -15.46 -31.60
N GLY A 40 -2.04 -15.83 -32.42
CA GLY A 40 -1.11 -15.10 -33.32
C GLY A 40 -0.86 -13.58 -33.15
N LYS A 41 -1.67 -12.87 -32.35
CA LYS A 41 -1.61 -11.41 -32.10
C LYS A 41 -1.42 -11.03 -30.64
N GLU A 42 -1.38 -12.00 -29.72
CA GLU A 42 -1.21 -11.69 -28.30
C GLU A 42 0.25 -11.80 -27.86
N GLU A 43 0.67 -10.88 -27.00
CA GLU A 43 1.95 -10.96 -26.33
C GLU A 43 2.05 -12.28 -25.56
N THR A 44 3.14 -13.00 -25.77
CA THR A 44 3.39 -14.29 -25.14
C THR A 44 4.71 -14.26 -24.38
N ILE A 45 4.67 -14.65 -23.11
CA ILE A 45 5.83 -14.72 -22.24
C ILE A 45 6.00 -16.18 -21.80
N ASP A 46 7.19 -16.73 -22.05
CA ASP A 46 7.56 -18.05 -21.54
C ASP A 46 8.13 -17.91 -20.14
N CYS A 47 7.52 -18.58 -19.19
CA CYS A 47 7.86 -18.54 -17.77
C CYS A 47 8.25 -19.93 -17.23
N GLU A 48 8.86 -20.77 -18.07
CA GLU A 48 9.38 -22.08 -17.65
C GLU A 48 10.36 -21.90 -16.46
N GLY A 49 10.21 -22.73 -15.45
CA GLY A 49 11.01 -22.67 -14.23
C GLY A 49 10.58 -21.60 -13.22
N LEU A 50 9.59 -20.77 -13.52
CA LEU A 50 9.05 -19.77 -12.60
C LEU A 50 7.78 -20.26 -11.90
N LEU A 51 7.54 -19.70 -10.72
CA LEU A 51 6.35 -19.93 -9.91
C LEU A 51 5.52 -18.65 -9.80
N LEU A 52 4.29 -18.68 -10.27
CA LEU A 52 3.30 -17.64 -10.03
C LEU A 52 2.66 -17.83 -8.65
N ILE A 53 2.71 -16.79 -7.84
CA ILE A 53 2.03 -16.75 -6.55
C ILE A 53 1.13 -15.51 -6.48
N PRO A 54 0.09 -15.49 -5.63
CA PRO A 54 -0.66 -14.26 -5.33
C PRO A 54 0.27 -13.18 -4.81
N GLY A 55 0.03 -11.92 -5.21
CA GLY A 55 0.78 -10.80 -4.65
C GLY A 55 0.55 -10.65 -3.15
N PHE A 56 1.60 -10.24 -2.42
CA PHE A 56 1.51 -10.04 -0.99
C PHE A 56 0.61 -8.86 -0.63
N ILE A 57 -0.02 -8.95 0.54
CA ILE A 57 -0.83 -7.88 1.11
C ILE A 57 -0.14 -7.38 2.39
N ASN A 58 0.21 -6.09 2.42
CA ASN A 58 0.69 -5.44 3.64
C ASN A 58 -0.50 -4.82 4.38
N ALA A 59 -0.99 -5.50 5.39
CA ALA A 59 -2.23 -5.13 6.10
C ALA A 59 -2.06 -3.99 7.13
N HIS A 60 -0.85 -3.45 7.32
CA HIS A 60 -0.63 -2.34 8.24
C HIS A 60 0.54 -1.48 7.80
N THR A 61 0.25 -0.26 7.35
CA THR A 61 1.27 0.70 6.93
C THR A 61 0.96 2.12 7.41
N HIS A 62 1.99 2.93 7.44
CA HIS A 62 1.97 4.38 7.56
C HIS A 62 2.96 4.92 6.51
N ILE A 63 2.58 4.89 5.24
CA ILE A 63 3.57 5.08 4.16
C ILE A 63 4.22 6.46 4.11
N ALA A 64 3.60 7.49 4.69
CA ALA A 64 4.24 8.79 4.82
C ALA A 64 5.38 8.81 5.82
N ASP A 65 5.44 7.86 6.75
CA ASP A 65 6.53 7.74 7.71
C ASP A 65 7.87 7.42 7.04
N SER A 66 7.84 6.99 5.79
CA SER A 66 9.04 6.72 4.99
C SER A 66 9.99 7.92 4.91
N ILE A 67 9.49 9.14 5.02
CA ILE A 67 10.31 10.35 5.06
C ILE A 67 11.16 10.46 6.32
N GLY A 68 10.71 9.83 7.41
CA GLY A 68 11.40 9.84 8.71
C GLY A 68 11.99 8.50 9.11
N LYS A 69 12.16 7.58 8.16
CA LYS A 69 12.52 6.18 8.42
C LYS A 69 13.73 5.99 9.36
N ASP A 70 14.76 6.78 9.19
CA ASP A 70 16.02 6.65 9.94
C ASP A 70 16.23 7.76 11.00
N VAL A 71 15.17 8.54 11.27
CA VAL A 71 15.24 9.61 12.27
C VAL A 71 14.95 9.06 13.66
N THR A 72 15.70 9.53 14.64
CA THR A 72 15.50 9.21 16.08
C THR A 72 15.68 7.72 16.46
N LEU A 73 16.58 6.99 15.80
CA LEU A 73 16.81 5.57 16.04
C LEU A 73 17.07 5.23 17.53
N ASN A 74 17.74 6.08 18.29
CA ASN A 74 18.09 5.87 19.69
C ASN A 74 17.09 6.50 20.68
N SER A 75 15.88 6.80 20.25
CA SER A 75 14.85 7.41 21.10
C SER A 75 13.80 6.39 21.53
N SER A 76 13.12 6.67 22.66
CA SER A 76 11.97 5.86 23.09
C SER A 76 10.83 5.91 22.06
N VAL A 77 9.95 4.91 22.09
CA VAL A 77 8.78 4.82 21.19
C VAL A 77 7.96 6.12 21.25
N ASP A 78 7.64 6.60 22.45
CA ASP A 78 6.84 7.84 22.62
C ASP A 78 7.49 9.06 21.97
N LYS A 79 8.80 9.23 22.14
CA LYS A 79 9.54 10.33 21.50
C LYS A 79 9.52 10.24 19.99
N ARG A 80 9.40 9.03 19.43
CA ARG A 80 9.36 8.81 17.98
C ARG A 80 7.98 8.99 17.38
N ILE A 81 6.97 8.29 17.90
CA ILE A 81 5.69 8.10 17.21
C ILE A 81 4.49 8.75 17.91
N HIS A 82 4.64 9.35 19.09
CA HIS A 82 3.51 9.99 19.75
C HIS A 82 2.83 11.00 18.81
N PRO A 83 1.48 10.96 18.67
CA PRO A 83 0.76 11.72 17.64
C PRO A 83 0.90 13.24 17.78
N VAL A 84 1.17 13.76 18.98
CA VAL A 84 1.25 15.21 19.23
C VAL A 84 2.70 15.67 19.34
N PHE A 85 3.51 15.06 20.19
CA PHE A 85 4.87 15.54 20.49
C PHE A 85 5.99 14.66 19.91
N GLY A 86 5.68 13.55 19.32
CA GLY A 86 6.65 12.67 18.69
C GLY A 86 7.35 13.29 17.48
N ALA A 87 8.56 12.84 17.19
CA ALA A 87 9.33 13.29 16.03
C ALA A 87 8.57 13.06 14.71
N LYS A 88 7.87 11.94 14.58
CA LYS A 88 6.99 11.64 13.44
C LYS A 88 6.01 12.77 13.16
N SER A 89 5.24 13.18 14.16
CA SER A 89 4.25 14.27 14.02
C SER A 89 4.89 15.57 13.55
N LYS A 90 6.05 15.92 14.11
CA LYS A 90 6.79 17.13 13.72
C LYS A 90 7.29 17.06 12.29
N ILE A 91 7.84 15.92 11.87
CA ILE A 91 8.33 15.70 10.51
C ILE A 91 7.19 15.84 9.51
N LEU A 92 6.07 15.15 9.74
CA LEU A 92 4.94 15.17 8.83
C LEU A 92 4.32 16.57 8.71
N LYS A 93 4.17 17.31 9.82
CA LYS A 93 3.61 18.67 9.83
C LYS A 93 4.54 19.71 9.16
N ASN A 94 5.85 19.52 9.24
CA ASN A 94 6.83 20.47 8.69
C ASN A 94 7.31 20.11 7.27
N THR A 95 6.81 19.04 6.68
CA THR A 95 7.17 18.60 5.34
C THR A 95 6.13 19.07 4.33
N SER A 96 6.58 19.58 3.19
CA SER A 96 5.69 19.96 2.09
C SER A 96 4.92 18.76 1.56
N HIS A 97 3.69 18.99 1.07
CA HIS A 97 2.87 17.95 0.45
C HIS A 97 3.57 17.30 -0.75
N GLU A 98 4.38 18.05 -1.49
CA GLU A 98 5.16 17.54 -2.62
C GLU A 98 6.19 16.51 -2.16
N ASN A 99 6.96 16.83 -1.13
CA ASN A 99 7.95 15.90 -0.57
C ASN A 99 7.29 14.66 0.02
N LEU A 100 6.20 14.83 0.78
CA LEU A 100 5.43 13.69 1.30
C LEU A 100 4.93 12.79 0.16
N ALA A 101 4.38 13.39 -0.90
CA ALA A 101 3.90 12.66 -2.08
C ALA A 101 5.02 11.86 -2.74
N ASN A 102 6.19 12.44 -2.92
CA ASN A 102 7.35 11.77 -3.52
C ASN A 102 7.82 10.58 -2.68
N PHE A 103 7.91 10.73 -1.35
CA PHE A 103 8.27 9.62 -0.47
C PHE A 103 7.22 8.51 -0.46
N MET A 104 5.93 8.85 -0.41
CA MET A 104 4.84 7.87 -0.51
C MET A 104 4.88 7.12 -1.84
N LYS A 105 5.08 7.82 -2.97
CA LYS A 105 5.18 7.23 -4.30
C LYS A 105 6.35 6.24 -4.38
N ASN A 106 7.52 6.63 -3.90
CA ASN A 106 8.70 5.76 -3.85
C ASN A 106 8.47 4.52 -2.97
N THR A 107 7.77 4.68 -1.85
CA THR A 107 7.39 3.55 -0.99
C THR A 107 6.47 2.57 -1.71
N CYS A 108 5.47 3.07 -2.45
CA CYS A 108 4.57 2.23 -3.24
C CYS A 108 5.35 1.46 -4.33
N HIS A 109 6.25 2.10 -5.05
CA HIS A 109 7.11 1.42 -6.03
C HIS A 109 7.98 0.35 -5.38
N SER A 110 8.58 0.66 -4.22
CA SER A 110 9.37 -0.32 -3.46
C SER A 110 8.54 -1.51 -3.00
N MET A 111 7.28 -1.31 -2.62
CA MET A 111 6.36 -2.40 -2.29
C MET A 111 6.11 -3.30 -3.51
N ILE A 112 5.81 -2.72 -4.68
CA ILE A 112 5.58 -3.48 -5.92
C ILE A 112 6.82 -4.32 -6.28
N GLN A 113 8.01 -3.73 -6.21
CA GLN A 113 9.28 -4.43 -6.48
C GLN A 113 9.53 -5.62 -5.56
N LYS A 114 8.90 -5.62 -4.38
CA LYS A 114 8.98 -6.71 -3.39
C LYS A 114 7.77 -7.68 -3.46
N GLY A 115 6.94 -7.55 -4.49
CA GLY A 115 5.77 -8.40 -4.69
C GLY A 115 4.55 -8.03 -3.85
N ILE A 116 4.56 -6.88 -3.15
CA ILE A 116 3.39 -6.37 -2.42
C ILE A 116 2.49 -5.65 -3.43
N THR A 117 1.31 -6.18 -3.66
CA THR A 117 0.34 -5.65 -4.65
C THR A 117 -0.82 -4.90 -4.02
N THR A 118 -0.98 -5.02 -2.70
CA THR A 118 -2.05 -4.37 -1.93
C THR A 118 -1.52 -3.96 -0.58
N PHE A 119 -1.92 -2.80 -0.08
CA PHE A 119 -1.61 -2.37 1.28
C PHE A 119 -2.80 -1.68 1.97
N VAL A 120 -2.77 -1.69 3.30
CA VAL A 120 -3.69 -0.93 4.15
C VAL A 120 -2.89 0.18 4.83
N ASP A 121 -3.26 1.44 4.61
CA ASP A 121 -2.58 2.59 5.21
C ASP A 121 -3.43 3.26 6.27
N PHE A 122 -2.87 3.41 7.47
CA PHE A 122 -3.44 4.21 8.54
C PHE A 122 -2.98 5.65 8.37
N ARG A 123 -3.80 6.43 7.63
CA ARG A 123 -3.39 7.74 7.11
C ARG A 123 -3.63 8.86 8.10
N GLU A 124 -2.56 9.52 8.50
CA GLU A 124 -2.59 10.76 9.27
C GLU A 124 -2.91 11.98 8.38
N GLY A 125 -3.24 13.10 9.02
CA GLY A 125 -3.52 14.39 8.38
C GLY A 125 -4.97 14.56 7.94
N GLY A 126 -5.90 13.77 8.54
CA GLY A 126 -7.33 13.90 8.26
C GLY A 126 -7.67 13.76 6.77
N THR A 127 -8.65 14.51 6.30
CA THR A 127 -9.11 14.52 4.90
C THR A 127 -7.98 14.88 3.92
N ASP A 128 -7.15 15.87 4.26
CA ASP A 128 -6.06 16.30 3.37
C ASP A 128 -5.01 15.19 3.19
N GLY A 129 -4.69 14.47 4.26
CA GLY A 129 -3.79 13.33 4.20
C GLY A 129 -4.34 12.21 3.30
N VAL A 130 -5.64 11.92 3.41
CA VAL A 130 -6.33 10.92 2.55
C VAL A 130 -6.32 11.36 1.09
N LEU A 131 -6.67 12.61 0.80
CA LEU A 131 -6.70 13.16 -0.56
C LEU A 131 -5.30 13.18 -1.19
N LEU A 132 -4.26 13.54 -0.41
CA LEU A 132 -2.89 13.50 -0.87
C LEU A 132 -2.47 12.07 -1.27
N LEU A 133 -2.79 11.08 -0.45
CA LEU A 133 -2.49 9.68 -0.77
C LEU A 133 -3.27 9.20 -2.00
N LYS A 134 -4.56 9.50 -2.12
CA LYS A 134 -5.35 9.18 -3.31
C LYS A 134 -4.72 9.76 -4.59
N LYS A 135 -4.23 11.01 -4.53
CA LYS A 135 -3.52 11.65 -5.64
C LYS A 135 -2.23 10.91 -5.99
N VAL A 136 -1.45 10.50 -5.01
CA VAL A 136 -0.22 9.71 -5.23
C VAL A 136 -0.52 8.39 -5.93
N LEU A 137 -1.61 7.74 -5.55
CA LEU A 137 -1.99 6.42 -6.05
C LEU A 137 -2.59 6.43 -7.46
N SER A 138 -3.00 7.59 -7.99
CA SER A 138 -3.56 7.67 -9.35
C SER A 138 -2.61 7.17 -10.44
N ASP A 139 -1.30 7.27 -10.19
CA ASP A 139 -0.24 6.92 -11.14
C ASP A 139 0.56 5.67 -10.76
N VAL A 140 0.16 4.97 -9.69
CA VAL A 140 0.90 3.80 -9.20
C VAL A 140 0.02 2.55 -9.25
N PRO A 141 0.43 1.48 -9.94
CA PRO A 141 -0.38 0.27 -10.12
C PRO A 141 -0.37 -0.62 -8.86
N ILE A 142 -0.78 -0.08 -7.73
CA ILE A 142 -0.91 -0.80 -6.45
C ILE A 142 -2.32 -0.59 -5.89
N ARG A 143 -2.89 -1.61 -5.28
CA ARG A 143 -4.19 -1.48 -4.59
C ARG A 143 -3.98 -0.95 -3.18
N SER A 144 -4.93 -0.17 -2.69
CA SER A 144 -4.88 0.36 -1.33
C SER A 144 -6.24 0.36 -0.65
N ILE A 145 -6.22 0.18 0.66
CA ILE A 145 -7.31 0.52 1.58
C ILE A 145 -6.77 1.63 2.46
N ILE A 146 -7.42 2.80 2.42
CA ILE A 146 -6.98 3.97 3.18
C ILE A 146 -7.92 4.13 4.38
N LEU A 147 -7.37 4.00 5.58
CA LEU A 147 -8.05 4.22 6.85
C LEU A 147 -7.65 5.61 7.34
N GLY A 148 -8.49 6.60 7.05
CA GLY A 148 -8.26 7.98 7.47
C GLY A 148 -8.30 8.10 8.99
N ARG A 149 -7.35 8.83 9.55
CA ARG A 149 -7.29 9.13 10.97
C ARG A 149 -7.72 10.56 11.22
N ILE A 150 -8.66 10.72 12.14
CA ILE A 150 -9.07 12.04 12.59
C ILE A 150 -8.04 12.59 13.58
N GLU A 151 -7.53 13.78 13.30
CA GLU A 151 -6.65 14.51 14.20
C GLU A 151 -7.52 15.24 15.24
N PHE A 152 -7.53 14.72 16.48
CA PHE A 152 -8.38 15.27 17.54
C PHE A 152 -7.60 16.14 18.51
N TYR A 153 -6.44 15.67 18.97
CA TYR A 153 -5.58 16.45 19.85
C TYR A 153 -4.46 17.11 19.06
N ASN A 154 -4.33 18.43 19.18
CA ASN A 154 -3.30 19.21 18.49
C ASN A 154 -2.10 19.53 19.37
N ASP A 155 -2.30 19.54 20.69
CA ASP A 155 -1.25 19.82 21.65
C ASP A 155 -1.43 19.05 22.98
N THR A 156 -0.43 19.21 23.86
CA THR A 156 -0.39 18.52 25.16
C THR A 156 -1.48 19.01 26.11
N ALA A 157 -1.92 20.27 25.99
CA ALA A 157 -2.97 20.82 26.84
C ALA A 157 -4.33 20.21 26.50
N GLU A 158 -4.63 20.02 25.23
CA GLU A 158 -5.85 19.33 24.76
C GLU A 158 -5.90 17.88 25.24
N ILE A 159 -4.78 17.15 25.19
CA ILE A 159 -4.68 15.79 25.74
C ILE A 159 -5.05 15.76 27.23
N ARG A 160 -4.52 16.71 28.01
CA ARG A 160 -4.79 16.78 29.46
C ARG A 160 -6.24 17.08 29.80
N LYS A 161 -6.96 17.83 28.95
CA LYS A 161 -8.39 18.10 29.13
C LYS A 161 -9.25 16.88 28.95
N ASN A 162 -8.75 15.86 28.22
CA ASN A 162 -9.48 14.62 27.92
C ASN A 162 -10.93 14.88 27.45
N SER A 163 -11.11 15.87 26.59
CA SER A 163 -12.42 16.24 26.05
C SER A 163 -13.02 15.10 25.24
N PRO A 164 -14.35 14.87 25.28
CA PRO A 164 -14.98 13.86 24.47
C PRO A 164 -14.80 14.14 22.98
N PHE A 165 -14.69 13.09 22.20
CA PHE A 165 -14.48 13.16 20.75
C PHE A 165 -15.71 13.79 20.07
N PRO A 166 -15.57 14.84 19.24
CA PRO A 166 -16.69 15.45 18.52
C PRO A 166 -17.21 14.49 17.43
N LYS A 167 -18.48 14.08 17.55
CA LYS A 167 -19.10 13.12 16.62
C LYS A 167 -19.20 13.65 15.20
N GLU A 168 -19.33 14.95 15.01
CA GLU A 168 -19.37 15.64 13.72
C GLU A 168 -18.10 15.42 12.89
N LYS A 169 -16.94 15.26 13.53
CA LYS A 169 -15.68 14.97 12.82
C LYS A 169 -15.63 13.58 12.18
N ILE A 170 -16.50 12.67 12.57
CA ILE A 170 -16.59 11.34 11.93
C ILE A 170 -17.18 11.47 10.52
N ALA A 171 -18.07 12.44 10.31
CA ALA A 171 -18.74 12.65 9.02
C ALA A 171 -17.82 13.30 7.97
N GLU A 172 -16.63 13.80 8.36
CA GLU A 172 -15.67 14.44 7.45
C GLU A 172 -14.74 13.43 6.74
N LEU A 173 -14.78 12.15 7.11
CA LEU A 173 -13.96 11.06 6.53
C LEU A 173 -14.75 10.21 5.54
#